data_5c3e0ddb675d8648a90842a63a0d8170
#
_entry.id   5c3e0ddb675d8648a90842a63a0d8170
#
_cell.length_a   1.000
_cell.length_b   1.000
_cell.length_c   1.000
_cell.angle_alpha   90.00
_cell.angle_beta   90.00
_cell.angle_gamma   90.00
#
_symmetry.space_group_name_H-M   'P 1'
#
loop_
_entity.id
_entity.type
_entity.pdbx_description
1 polymer ?
#
loop_
_entity_poly.entity_id
_entity_poly.type
_entity_poly.pdbx_seq_one_letter_code
_entity_poly.pdbx_strand_id
1 'polypeptide(L)'
;GSLQAGGYIWHTTGSGKTLTSFKTARLATQLDFIDKVVFVVDRKDLDYQTMKEYDRFEKGAANSNTSSNILRRQLSSNDPQKKLVITTIQKLASMLKNKAYEEEVKAITQKQMVFIFDECHRSQFGDMHTLITRKFKRYYIFGFTGTPIFSQNAGTGGNPKLKTTAQAFGDKL
;
A
#
# COMPACT_ATOMS: atom_id res chain seq x y z
N GLY A 1 -3.12 -17.66 -12.82
CA GLY A 1 -3.22 -16.92 -11.59
C GLY A 1 -4.52 -16.14 -11.50
N SER A 2 -5.05 -15.95 -10.30
CA SER A 2 -6.25 -15.14 -10.14
C SER A 2 -5.95 -13.67 -10.42
N LEU A 3 -6.95 -12.91 -10.89
CA LEU A 3 -6.86 -11.46 -11.09
C LEU A 3 -6.70 -10.67 -9.77
N GLN A 4 -6.84 -11.37 -8.66
CA GLN A 4 -6.68 -10.88 -7.29
C GLN A 4 -5.80 -11.88 -6.55
N ALA A 5 -4.54 -11.55 -6.42
CA ALA A 5 -3.58 -12.32 -5.67
C ALA A 5 -2.82 -11.41 -4.70
N GLY A 6 -2.27 -11.98 -3.67
CA GLY A 6 -1.51 -11.25 -2.68
C GLY A 6 -0.74 -12.20 -1.78
N GLY A 7 0.01 -11.63 -0.89
CA GLY A 7 0.78 -12.36 0.10
C GLY A 7 1.47 -11.40 1.05
N TYR A 8 2.16 -11.92 2.04
CA TYR A 8 2.98 -11.11 2.91
C TYR A 8 4.38 -11.69 3.05
N ILE A 9 5.35 -10.83 3.26
CA ILE A 9 6.73 -11.18 3.52
C ILE A 9 7.04 -10.85 4.98
N TRP A 10 7.40 -11.88 5.73
CA TRP A 10 7.89 -11.73 7.08
C TRP A 10 9.38 -11.43 7.05
N HIS A 11 9.74 -10.23 7.41
CA HIS A 11 11.10 -9.73 7.36
C HIS A 11 11.51 -9.22 8.74
N THR A 12 12.57 -9.78 9.31
CA THR A 12 13.03 -9.40 10.66
C THR A 12 13.41 -7.92 10.74
N THR A 13 13.15 -7.31 11.90
CA THR A 13 13.49 -5.92 12.18
C THR A 13 14.98 -5.66 11.96
N GLY A 14 15.33 -4.56 11.29
CA GLY A 14 16.73 -4.19 11.02
C GLY A 14 17.39 -4.88 9.83
N SER A 15 16.70 -5.76 9.10
CA SER A 15 17.26 -6.53 7.97
C SER A 15 17.05 -5.87 6.59
N GLY A 16 16.82 -4.55 6.54
CA GLY A 16 16.62 -3.82 5.28
C GLY A 16 15.23 -3.96 4.68
N LYS A 17 14.21 -4.20 5.50
CA LYS A 17 12.81 -4.39 5.09
C LYS A 17 12.29 -3.25 4.21
N THR A 18 12.49 -1.99 4.61
CA THR A 18 12.05 -0.80 3.86
C THR A 18 12.67 -0.77 2.48
N LEU A 19 13.96 -1.09 2.38
CA LEU A 19 14.66 -1.16 1.11
C LEU A 19 14.12 -2.28 0.22
N THR A 20 13.86 -3.45 0.79
CA THR A 20 13.34 -4.62 0.06
C THR A 20 11.93 -4.36 -0.43
N SER A 21 11.04 -3.82 0.41
CA SER A 21 9.67 -3.49 0.03
C SER A 21 9.62 -2.43 -1.07
N PHE A 22 10.48 -1.42 -1.00
CA PHE A 22 10.57 -0.38 -2.01
C PHE A 22 11.15 -0.90 -3.35
N LYS A 23 12.17 -1.76 -3.31
CA LYS A 23 12.69 -2.43 -4.51
C LYS A 23 11.61 -3.29 -5.18
N THR A 24 10.81 -4.00 -4.38
CA THR A 24 9.67 -4.78 -4.89
C THR A 24 8.67 -3.87 -5.59
N ALA A 25 8.35 -2.71 -5.01
CA ALA A 25 7.48 -1.73 -5.65
C ALA A 25 8.03 -1.26 -7.00
N ARG A 26 9.32 -0.97 -7.08
CA ARG A 26 9.97 -0.57 -8.33
C ARG A 26 9.97 -1.67 -9.38
N LEU A 27 10.24 -2.91 -9.00
CA LEU A 27 10.15 -4.05 -9.91
C LEU A 27 8.74 -4.24 -10.46
N ALA A 28 7.72 -4.06 -9.61
CA ALA A 28 6.33 -4.13 -10.04
C ALA A 28 5.97 -3.07 -11.11
N THR A 29 6.63 -1.90 -11.10
CA THR A 29 6.41 -0.88 -12.14
C THR A 29 6.88 -1.30 -13.53
N GLN A 30 7.78 -2.27 -13.62
CA GLN A 30 8.31 -2.78 -14.89
C GLN A 30 7.35 -3.77 -15.57
N LEU A 31 6.30 -4.20 -14.88
CA LEU A 31 5.30 -5.11 -15.43
C LEU A 31 4.30 -4.31 -16.30
N ASP A 32 4.24 -4.61 -17.59
CA ASP A 32 3.43 -3.87 -18.56
C ASP A 32 1.92 -3.91 -18.27
N PHE A 33 1.45 -5.01 -17.67
CA PHE A 33 0.02 -5.18 -17.33
C PHE A 33 -0.41 -4.44 -16.05
N ILE A 34 0.54 -3.83 -15.31
CA ILE A 34 0.24 -3.04 -14.12
C ILE A 34 0.12 -1.56 -14.50
N ASP A 35 -0.99 -0.93 -14.15
CA ASP A 35 -1.21 0.49 -14.42
C ASP A 35 -0.59 1.38 -13.34
N LYS A 36 -0.72 0.98 -12.07
CA LYS A 36 -0.21 1.74 -10.91
C LYS A 36 0.33 0.82 -9.83
N VAL A 37 1.42 1.24 -9.22
CA VAL A 37 1.98 0.66 -8.00
C VAL A 37 1.88 1.68 -6.88
N VAL A 38 1.17 1.35 -5.81
CA VAL A 38 0.96 2.22 -4.66
C VAL A 38 1.71 1.65 -3.47
N PHE A 39 2.75 2.35 -3.07
CA PHE A 39 3.53 2.04 -1.88
C PHE A 39 2.93 2.80 -0.69
N VAL A 40 2.40 2.06 0.26
CA VAL A 40 1.61 2.61 1.37
C VAL A 40 2.36 2.44 2.67
N VAL A 41 2.58 3.55 3.36
CA VAL A 41 3.28 3.61 4.64
C VAL A 41 2.39 4.23 5.72
N ASP A 42 2.69 3.96 7.00
CA ASP A 42 2.07 4.70 8.08
C ASP A 42 2.74 6.08 8.20
N ARG A 43 1.95 7.12 8.44
CA ARG A 43 2.45 8.48 8.66
C ARG A 43 3.51 8.56 9.77
N LYS A 44 3.40 7.71 10.78
CA LYS A 44 4.35 7.65 11.89
C LYS A 44 5.74 7.16 11.49
N ASP A 45 5.83 6.43 10.37
CA ASP A 45 7.07 5.85 9.84
C ASP A 45 7.73 6.74 8.78
N LEU A 46 7.10 7.87 8.42
CA LEU A 46 7.66 8.88 7.52
C LEU A 46 8.55 9.85 8.30
N ASP A 47 9.68 9.37 8.78
CA ASP A 47 10.72 10.25 9.28
C ASP A 47 11.60 10.79 8.13
N TYR A 48 12.44 11.76 8.45
CA TYR A 48 13.35 12.40 7.48
C TYR A 48 14.31 11.41 6.83
N GLN A 49 14.76 10.40 7.57
CA GLN A 49 15.68 9.37 7.10
C GLN A 49 15.01 8.47 6.04
N THR A 50 13.82 8.01 6.34
CA THR A 50 13.01 7.17 5.43
C THR A 50 12.66 7.94 4.15
N MET A 51 12.31 9.21 4.27
CA MET A 51 12.05 10.07 3.10
C MET A 51 13.28 10.24 2.22
N LYS A 52 14.47 10.41 2.81
CA LYS A 52 15.73 10.46 2.07
C LYS A 52 16.04 9.15 1.35
N GLU A 53 15.77 8.03 1.98
CA GLU A 53 15.95 6.72 1.34
C GLU A 53 15.05 6.57 0.11
N TYR A 54 13.78 6.96 0.20
CA TYR A 54 12.88 6.94 -0.95
C TYR A 54 13.36 7.86 -2.08
N ASP A 55 13.83 9.06 -1.77
CA ASP A 55 14.36 10.00 -2.77
C ASP A 55 15.67 9.50 -3.42
N ARG A 56 16.47 8.70 -2.73
CA ARG A 56 17.65 8.05 -3.32
C ARG A 56 17.29 7.01 -4.36
N PHE A 57 16.17 6.33 -4.18
CA PHE A 57 15.72 5.29 -5.10
C PHE A 57 14.87 5.84 -6.25
N GLU A 58 14.12 6.88 -5.98
CA GLU A 58 13.30 7.56 -6.97
C GLU A 58 13.21 9.05 -6.63
N LYS A 59 13.87 9.86 -7.43
CA LYS A 59 13.98 11.31 -7.22
C LYS A 59 12.60 11.95 -7.19
N GLY A 60 12.28 12.65 -6.12
CA GLY A 60 10.99 13.29 -5.91
C GLY A 60 9.91 12.39 -5.29
N ALA A 61 10.21 11.13 -4.99
CA ALA A 61 9.25 10.20 -4.39
C ALA A 61 8.71 10.69 -3.04
N ALA A 62 9.56 11.26 -2.20
CA ALA A 62 9.17 11.77 -0.89
C ALA A 62 8.34 13.07 -0.96
N ASN A 63 8.52 13.87 -2.00
CA ASN A 63 7.76 15.11 -2.20
C ASN A 63 6.40 14.90 -2.85
N SER A 64 6.10 13.67 -3.25
CA SER A 64 4.98 13.39 -4.14
C SER A 64 3.59 13.49 -3.50
N ASN A 65 3.48 13.63 -2.17
CA ASN A 65 2.18 13.54 -1.51
C ASN A 65 1.94 14.51 -0.37
N THR A 66 1.79 15.78 -0.66
CA THR A 66 1.39 16.78 0.34
C THR A 66 -0.11 16.76 0.63
N SER A 67 -0.96 16.28 -0.28
CA SER A 67 -2.42 16.24 -0.09
C SER A 67 -3.09 15.07 -0.81
N SER A 68 -4.31 14.73 -0.38
CA SER A 68 -5.17 13.74 -1.06
C SER A 68 -5.51 14.14 -2.50
N ASN A 69 -5.53 15.44 -2.80
CA ASN A 69 -5.75 15.96 -4.15
C ASN A 69 -4.58 15.63 -5.10
N ILE A 70 -3.35 15.78 -4.62
CA ILE A 70 -2.16 15.39 -5.39
C ILE A 70 -2.15 13.87 -5.62
N LEU A 71 -2.44 13.07 -4.59
CA LEU A 71 -2.58 11.63 -4.71
C LEU A 71 -3.59 11.24 -5.79
N ARG A 72 -4.76 11.87 -5.80
CA ARG A 72 -5.80 11.65 -6.81
C ARG A 72 -5.28 11.92 -8.22
N ARG A 73 -4.60 13.04 -8.43
CA ARG A 73 -4.01 13.38 -9.74
C ARG A 73 -2.97 12.37 -10.18
N GLN A 74 -2.10 11.92 -9.28
CA GLN A 74 -1.09 10.91 -9.58
C GLN A 74 -1.71 9.56 -9.95
N LEU A 75 -2.74 9.12 -9.24
CA LEU A 75 -3.44 7.87 -9.54
C LEU A 75 -4.28 7.95 -10.82
N SER A 76 -4.77 9.12 -11.17
CA SER A 76 -5.52 9.36 -12.43
C SER A 76 -4.61 9.46 -13.65
N SER A 77 -3.33 9.82 -13.47
CA SER A 77 -2.38 9.98 -14.56
C SER A 77 -2.09 8.65 -15.26
N ASN A 78 -1.99 8.65 -16.58
CA ASN A 78 -1.55 7.53 -17.40
C ASN A 78 -0.07 7.64 -17.81
N ASP A 79 0.66 8.61 -17.26
CA ASP A 79 2.08 8.80 -17.52
C ASP A 79 2.89 7.60 -16.98
N PRO A 80 3.65 6.87 -17.83
CA PRO A 80 4.47 5.74 -17.40
C PRO A 80 5.52 6.10 -16.35
N GLN A 81 5.99 7.35 -16.34
CA GLN A 81 6.95 7.85 -15.36
C GLN A 81 6.34 8.08 -13.98
N LYS A 82 5.01 8.14 -13.89
CA LYS A 82 4.23 8.30 -12.65
C LYS A 82 3.52 7.02 -12.23
N LYS A 83 4.07 5.88 -12.60
CA LYS A 83 3.48 4.57 -12.30
C LYS A 83 3.60 4.22 -10.82
N LEU A 84 4.72 4.55 -10.18
CA LEU A 84 4.91 4.40 -8.73
C LEU A 84 4.40 5.62 -7.99
N VAL A 85 3.55 5.39 -7.01
CA VAL A 85 3.00 6.42 -6.12
C VAL A 85 3.24 6.01 -4.67
N ILE A 86 3.88 6.88 -3.90
CA ILE A 86 4.10 6.69 -2.46
C ILE A 86 3.06 7.52 -1.71
N THR A 87 2.38 6.91 -0.76
CA THR A 87 1.36 7.58 0.04
C THR A 87 1.27 7.02 1.45
N THR A 88 0.50 7.68 2.30
CA THR A 88 0.16 7.18 3.62
C THR A 88 -1.23 6.53 3.64
N ILE A 89 -1.45 5.64 4.61
CA ILE A 89 -2.76 5.03 4.86
C ILE A 89 -3.83 6.11 5.00
N GLN A 90 -3.52 7.18 5.75
CA GLN A 90 -4.46 8.27 6.03
C GLN A 90 -4.88 9.04 4.77
N LYS A 91 -3.91 9.37 3.90
CA LYS A 91 -4.18 10.10 2.65
C LYS A 91 -4.97 9.24 1.66
N LEU A 92 -4.60 7.97 1.54
CA LEU A 92 -5.32 7.03 0.68
C LEU A 92 -6.77 6.85 1.16
N ALA A 93 -6.98 6.69 2.46
CA ALA A 93 -8.33 6.60 3.04
C ALA A 93 -9.14 7.88 2.81
N SER A 94 -8.54 9.03 3.03
CA SER A 94 -9.19 10.32 2.82
C SER A 94 -9.62 10.52 1.36
N MET A 95 -8.75 10.20 0.41
CA MET A 95 -9.06 10.27 -1.02
C MET A 95 -10.21 9.32 -1.40
N LEU A 96 -10.15 8.06 -0.96
CA LEU A 96 -11.14 7.04 -1.32
C LEU A 96 -12.52 7.28 -0.72
N LYS A 97 -12.60 8.01 0.40
CA LYS A 97 -13.85 8.35 1.08
C LYS A 97 -14.43 9.69 0.67
N ASN A 98 -13.70 10.50 -0.07
CA ASN A 98 -14.13 11.86 -0.43
C ASN A 98 -15.17 11.81 -1.56
N LYS A 99 -16.38 12.20 -1.23
CA LYS A 99 -17.51 12.24 -2.19
C LYS A 99 -17.26 13.19 -3.36
N ALA A 100 -16.49 14.26 -3.17
CA ALA A 100 -16.16 15.21 -4.25
C ALA A 100 -15.32 14.57 -5.37
N TYR A 101 -14.66 13.44 -5.10
CA TYR A 101 -13.82 12.72 -6.05
C TYR A 101 -14.44 11.40 -6.55
N GLU A 102 -15.71 11.18 -6.30
CA GLU A 102 -16.36 9.88 -6.51
C GLU A 102 -16.20 9.36 -7.96
N GLU A 103 -16.43 10.22 -8.95
CA GLU A 103 -16.30 9.85 -10.36
C GLU A 103 -14.85 9.52 -10.75
N GLU A 104 -13.89 10.32 -10.27
CA GLU A 104 -12.48 10.08 -10.54
C GLU A 104 -11.97 8.84 -9.82
N VAL A 105 -12.37 8.64 -8.56
CA VAL A 105 -12.07 7.43 -7.79
C VAL A 105 -12.63 6.21 -8.48
N LYS A 106 -13.84 6.28 -9.02
CA LYS A 106 -14.45 5.20 -9.80
C LYS A 106 -13.60 4.83 -11.02
N ALA A 107 -13.07 5.79 -11.75
CA ALA A 107 -12.15 5.55 -12.86
C ALA A 107 -10.82 4.92 -12.38
N ILE A 108 -10.24 5.43 -11.29
CA ILE A 108 -9.01 4.88 -10.69
C ILE A 108 -9.21 3.42 -10.26
N THR A 109 -10.36 3.07 -9.71
CA THR A 109 -10.65 1.71 -9.22
C THR A 109 -10.77 0.66 -10.32
N GLN A 110 -10.85 1.05 -11.59
CA GLN A 110 -10.86 0.15 -12.74
C GLN A 110 -9.45 -0.22 -13.22
N LYS A 111 -8.42 0.52 -12.79
CA LYS A 111 -7.03 0.26 -13.18
C LYS A 111 -6.50 -1.02 -12.52
N GLN A 112 -5.50 -1.65 -13.16
CA GLN A 112 -4.76 -2.75 -12.57
C GLN A 112 -3.75 -2.20 -11.55
N MET A 113 -4.03 -2.44 -10.28
CA MET A 113 -3.28 -1.87 -9.16
C MET A 113 -2.40 -2.90 -8.47
N VAL A 114 -1.26 -2.45 -7.96
CA VAL A 114 -0.47 -3.18 -6.96
C VAL A 114 -0.37 -2.29 -5.72
N PHE A 115 -0.79 -2.81 -4.58
CA PHE A 115 -0.63 -2.15 -3.28
C PHE A 115 0.47 -2.88 -2.50
N ILE A 116 1.46 -2.13 -2.05
CA ILE A 116 2.53 -2.64 -1.19
C ILE A 116 2.48 -1.89 0.13
N PHE A 117 2.23 -2.61 1.20
CA PHE A 117 2.15 -2.06 2.55
C PHE A 117 3.44 -2.35 3.30
N ASP A 118 4.10 -1.30 3.74
CA ASP A 118 5.16 -1.40 4.72
C ASP A 118 4.56 -1.35 6.14
N GLU A 119 5.04 -2.19 7.05
CA GLU A 119 4.50 -2.34 8.42
C GLU A 119 3.00 -2.68 8.47
N CYS A 120 2.60 -3.69 7.73
CA CYS A 120 1.19 -4.10 7.57
C CYS A 120 0.49 -4.65 8.83
N HIS A 121 1.20 -4.80 9.94
CA HIS A 121 0.65 -5.28 11.22
C HIS A 121 -0.10 -4.20 12.02
N ARG A 122 -0.09 -2.95 11.56
CA ARG A 122 -0.71 -1.83 12.28
C ARG A 122 -2.23 -1.86 12.20
N SER A 123 -2.89 -1.40 13.27
CA SER A 123 -4.36 -1.47 13.44
C SER A 123 -5.18 -0.81 12.33
N GLN A 124 -4.64 0.23 11.70
CA GLN A 124 -5.31 0.95 10.60
C GLN A 124 -5.30 0.17 9.28
N PHE A 125 -4.47 -0.87 9.18
CA PHE A 125 -4.38 -1.67 7.96
C PHE A 125 -5.66 -2.45 7.65
N GLY A 126 -6.33 -3.02 8.67
CA GLY A 126 -7.57 -3.80 8.47
C GLY A 126 -8.70 -3.00 7.83
N ASP A 127 -8.88 -1.75 8.26
CA ASP A 127 -9.87 -0.84 7.67
C ASP A 127 -9.50 -0.46 6.24
N MET A 128 -8.21 -0.21 5.97
CA MET A 128 -7.70 0.10 4.63
C MET A 128 -7.84 -1.09 3.70
N HIS A 129 -7.49 -2.29 4.14
CA HIS A 129 -7.69 -3.52 3.37
C HIS A 129 -9.15 -3.68 2.95
N THR A 130 -10.08 -3.52 3.89
CA THR A 130 -11.52 -3.58 3.61
C THR A 130 -11.96 -2.53 2.60
N LEU A 131 -11.43 -1.32 2.69
CA LEU A 131 -11.74 -0.23 1.77
C LEU A 131 -11.23 -0.52 0.35
N ILE A 132 -10.02 -1.03 0.21
CA ILE A 132 -9.43 -1.41 -1.08
C ILE A 132 -10.23 -2.54 -1.72
N THR A 133 -10.48 -3.62 -0.98
CA THR A 133 -11.18 -4.80 -1.52
C THR A 133 -12.62 -4.50 -1.94
N ARG A 134 -13.26 -3.51 -1.33
CA ARG A 134 -14.60 -3.05 -1.73
C ARG A 134 -14.59 -2.19 -2.99
N LYS A 135 -13.58 -1.34 -3.17
CA LYS A 135 -13.59 -0.32 -4.22
C LYS A 135 -12.84 -0.76 -5.48
N PHE A 136 -11.71 -1.44 -5.34
CA PHE A 136 -10.89 -1.82 -6.49
C PHE A 136 -11.34 -3.15 -7.10
N LYS A 137 -11.31 -3.22 -8.43
CA LYS A 137 -11.73 -4.40 -9.21
C LYS A 137 -10.57 -5.33 -9.54
N ARG A 138 -9.40 -4.75 -9.82
CA ARG A 138 -8.19 -5.45 -10.26
C ARG A 138 -7.03 -5.02 -9.40
N TYR A 139 -6.59 -5.86 -8.47
CA TYR A 139 -5.51 -5.49 -7.57
C TYR A 139 -4.73 -6.70 -7.08
N TYR A 140 -3.48 -6.43 -6.74
CA TYR A 140 -2.64 -7.29 -5.92
C TYR A 140 -2.28 -6.54 -4.65
N ILE A 141 -2.29 -7.23 -3.51
CA ILE A 141 -1.92 -6.65 -2.22
C ILE A 141 -0.79 -7.45 -1.62
N PHE A 142 0.31 -6.79 -1.32
CA PHE A 142 1.47 -7.38 -0.64
C PHE A 142 1.75 -6.62 0.65
N GLY A 143 2.06 -7.36 1.72
CA GLY A 143 2.42 -6.81 3.01
C GLY A 143 3.83 -7.19 3.41
N PHE A 144 4.57 -6.23 3.92
CA PHE A 144 5.87 -6.45 4.56
C PHE A 144 5.73 -6.17 6.06
N THR A 145 6.18 -7.09 6.90
CA THR A 145 6.07 -6.93 8.35
C THR A 145 7.22 -7.61 9.07
N GLY A 146 7.74 -6.94 10.10
CA GLY A 146 8.65 -7.55 11.07
C GLY A 146 7.93 -8.33 12.17
N THR A 147 6.63 -8.07 12.36
CA THR A 147 5.80 -8.65 13.43
C THR A 147 4.43 -9.07 12.89
N PRO A 148 4.33 -10.22 12.21
CA PRO A 148 3.04 -10.68 11.70
C PRO A 148 2.07 -10.98 12.84
N ILE A 149 0.79 -10.71 12.61
CA ILE A 149 -0.29 -11.04 13.55
C ILE A 149 -0.76 -12.47 13.25
N PHE A 150 -0.50 -13.38 14.16
CA PHE A 150 -0.99 -14.76 14.10
C PHE A 150 -2.34 -14.88 14.80
N SER A 151 -3.07 -15.97 14.51
CA SER A 151 -4.37 -16.25 15.13
C SER A 151 -4.34 -16.28 16.66
N GLN A 152 -3.22 -16.74 17.23
CA GLN A 152 -3.00 -16.76 18.68
C GLN A 152 -2.93 -15.35 19.32
N ASN A 153 -2.53 -14.34 18.54
CA ASN A 153 -2.36 -12.95 19.02
C ASN A 153 -3.54 -12.05 18.62
N ALA A 154 -4.39 -12.50 17.72
CA ALA A 154 -5.51 -11.68 17.21
C ALA A 154 -6.68 -11.58 18.21
N GLY A 155 -6.75 -12.46 19.21
CA GLY A 155 -7.88 -12.56 20.13
C GLY A 155 -7.67 -11.99 21.54
N THR A 156 -6.45 -11.66 21.96
CA THR A 156 -6.14 -11.31 23.37
C THR A 156 -6.34 -9.83 23.71
N GLY A 157 -6.67 -8.97 22.74
CA GLY A 157 -6.82 -7.53 22.95
C GLY A 157 -8.23 -6.96 22.79
N GLY A 158 -9.26 -7.78 22.72
CA GLY A 158 -10.64 -7.31 22.73
C GLY A 158 -11.11 -6.53 21.47
N ASN A 159 -10.32 -6.46 20.41
CA ASN A 159 -10.73 -5.79 19.18
C ASN A 159 -11.09 -6.82 18.10
N PRO A 160 -12.41 -7.08 17.87
CA PRO A 160 -12.87 -8.07 16.89
C PRO A 160 -12.53 -7.72 15.43
N LYS A 161 -11.95 -6.55 15.16
CA LYS A 161 -11.56 -6.08 13.82
C LYS A 161 -10.12 -6.44 13.43
N LEU A 162 -9.32 -6.99 14.33
CA LEU A 162 -7.94 -7.40 14.03
C LEU A 162 -7.95 -8.72 13.23
N LYS A 163 -7.85 -8.58 11.92
CA LYS A 163 -7.56 -9.72 11.04
C LYS A 163 -6.12 -10.19 11.25
N THR A 164 -5.89 -11.50 11.16
CA THR A 164 -4.52 -12.01 11.09
C THR A 164 -3.83 -11.51 9.80
N THR A 165 -2.51 -11.52 9.80
CA THR A 165 -1.76 -11.13 8.58
C THR A 165 -2.13 -12.02 7.40
N ALA A 166 -2.29 -13.32 7.61
CA ALA A 166 -2.72 -14.26 6.58
C ALA A 166 -4.16 -14.00 6.08
N GLN A 167 -5.08 -13.61 6.96
CA GLN A 167 -6.46 -13.24 6.56
C GLN A 167 -6.52 -11.95 5.73
N ALA A 168 -5.55 -11.07 5.91
CA ALA A 168 -5.50 -9.80 5.18
C ALA A 168 -4.77 -9.91 3.84
N PHE A 169 -3.68 -10.68 3.78
CA PHE A 169 -2.78 -10.71 2.63
C PHE A 169 -2.72 -12.06 1.91
N GLY A 170 -3.30 -13.12 2.47
CA GLY A 170 -3.11 -14.49 2.00
C GLY A 170 -1.88 -15.14 2.65
N ASP A 171 -1.30 -16.11 1.97
CA ASP A 171 -0.22 -16.91 2.50
C ASP A 171 1.12 -16.15 2.59
N LYS A 172 2.02 -16.67 3.42
CA LYS A 172 3.40 -16.21 3.49
C LYS A 172 4.11 -16.56 2.19
N LEU A 173 4.75 -15.58 1.58
CA LEU A 173 5.61 -15.73 0.42
C LEU A 173 7.05 -16.03 0.83
#